data_d5217a7c70a8977096a8ffd5ac5c9431
#
_entry.id   d5217a7c70a8977096a8ffd5ac5c9431
#
_cell.length_a   1.000
_cell.length_b   1.000
_cell.length_c   1.000
_cell.angle_alpha   90.00
_cell.angle_beta   90.00
_cell.angle_gamma   90.00
#
_symmetry.space_group_name_H-M   'P 1'
#
loop_
_entity.id
_entity.type
_entity.pdbx_description
1 polymer ?
#
loop_
_entity_poly.entity_id
_entity_poly.type
_entity_poly.pdbx_seq_one_letter_code
_entity_poly.pdbx_strand_id
1 'polypeptide(L)'
;MVYKISQPILSLFKDNQPANSITVKEMPSFQVILGNLLLPKAQLWFSQRHHNGLRLYHLLKNFSGLRLPLLKPNVYPVFSRFPVLIEDQQRLSRIKLRLLQAGIECSSFYGQPLHHMFDLGYKKEDFSNACYLARHLLTLPVHPWVNEGDLERIQDIFYEELR
;
A
#
# COMPACT_ATOMS: atom_id res chain seq x y z
N MET A 1 11.74 -15.39 5.13
CA MET A 1 12.00 -15.91 6.48
C MET A 1 12.34 -14.81 7.51
N VAL A 2 12.78 -13.63 7.12
CA VAL A 2 13.14 -12.50 8.00
C VAL A 2 11.93 -11.76 8.57
N TYR A 3 10.77 -11.77 7.88
CA TYR A 3 9.57 -11.02 8.26
C TYR A 3 8.85 -11.53 9.53
N LYS A 4 8.94 -12.83 9.84
CA LYS A 4 8.26 -13.39 11.02
C LYS A 4 8.89 -13.05 12.36
N ILE A 5 10.18 -12.68 12.36
CA ILE A 5 10.93 -12.37 13.60
C ILE A 5 10.82 -10.89 13.98
N SER A 6 10.56 -9.99 13.01
CA SER A 6 10.50 -8.55 13.25
C SER A 6 9.10 -8.03 13.64
N GLN A 7 8.03 -8.80 13.41
CA GLN A 7 6.64 -8.39 13.71
C GLN A 7 6.41 -8.00 15.19
N PRO A 8 6.89 -8.76 16.18
CA PRO A 8 6.74 -8.37 17.58
C PRO A 8 7.50 -7.10 17.95
N ILE A 9 8.67 -6.87 17.33
CA ILE A 9 9.48 -5.69 17.58
C ILE A 9 8.88 -4.46 16.90
N LEU A 10 8.39 -4.61 15.67
CA LEU A 10 7.72 -3.53 14.93
C LEU A 10 6.38 -3.12 15.56
N SER A 11 5.68 -4.05 16.25
CA SER A 11 4.46 -3.71 16.96
C SER A 11 4.68 -2.79 18.18
N LEU A 12 5.88 -2.84 18.78
CA LEU A 12 6.28 -1.94 19.87
C LEU A 12 6.47 -0.48 19.39
N PHE A 13 6.72 -0.29 18.09
CA PHE A 13 6.90 1.03 17.48
C PHE A 13 5.66 1.51 16.70
N LYS A 14 4.58 0.74 16.68
CA LYS A 14 3.29 1.19 16.17
C LYS A 14 2.64 2.10 17.21
N ASP A 15 2.99 3.35 17.13
CA ASP A 15 2.22 4.41 17.78
C ASP A 15 0.90 4.55 17.03
N ASN A 16 -0.14 3.86 17.51
CA ASN A 16 -1.48 3.87 16.91
C ASN A 16 -2.28 5.12 17.32
N GLN A 17 -1.66 6.02 18.09
CA GLN A 17 -2.30 7.27 18.49
C GLN A 17 -1.92 8.36 17.48
N PRO A 18 -2.90 9.06 16.92
CA PRO A 18 -2.63 10.24 16.14
C PRO A 18 -1.88 11.25 17.03
N ALA A 19 -0.73 11.71 16.58
CA ALA A 19 0.02 12.73 17.30
C ALA A 19 -0.85 13.98 17.43
N ASN A 20 -1.14 14.39 18.67
CA ASN A 20 -1.91 15.59 18.97
C ASN A 20 -1.19 16.87 18.52
N SER A 21 0.10 16.78 18.19
CA SER A 21 0.89 17.88 17.66
C SER A 21 1.99 17.35 16.72
N ILE A 22 2.20 18.03 15.61
CA ILE A 22 3.34 17.82 14.74
C ILE A 22 4.50 18.66 15.27
N THR A 23 5.51 17.99 15.81
CA THR A 23 6.73 18.68 16.27
C THR A 23 7.72 18.73 15.10
N VAL A 24 8.05 19.92 14.65
CA VAL A 24 9.11 20.14 13.67
C VAL A 24 10.44 20.18 14.40
N LYS A 25 11.33 19.23 14.12
CA LYS A 25 12.69 19.15 14.67
C LYS A 25 13.70 18.99 13.53
N GLU A 26 14.91 19.43 13.78
CA GLU A 26 16.02 19.16 12.87
C GLU A 26 16.25 17.65 12.71
N MET A 27 16.61 17.24 11.51
CA MET A 27 16.94 15.86 11.23
C MET A 27 18.23 15.45 11.96
N PRO A 28 18.23 14.40 12.78
CA PRO A 28 19.44 13.92 13.44
C PRO A 28 20.55 13.55 12.44
N SER A 29 21.79 13.84 12.79
CA SER A 29 22.96 13.61 11.91
C SER A 29 23.03 12.20 11.34
N PHE A 30 22.68 11.18 12.10
CA PHE A 30 22.68 9.80 11.61
C PHE A 30 21.66 9.57 10.47
N GLN A 31 20.49 10.23 10.51
CA GLN A 31 19.49 10.15 9.44
C GLN A 31 19.99 10.85 8.17
N VAL A 32 20.68 11.99 8.31
CA VAL A 32 21.31 12.70 7.19
C VAL A 32 22.38 11.81 6.53
N ILE A 33 23.25 11.19 7.33
CA ILE A 33 24.28 10.28 6.81
C ILE A 33 23.63 9.10 6.09
N LEU A 34 22.64 8.47 6.70
CA LEU A 34 21.93 7.33 6.10
C LEU A 34 21.22 7.75 4.79
N GLY A 35 20.57 8.91 4.78
CA GLY A 35 19.93 9.47 3.58
C GLY A 35 20.94 9.66 2.45
N ASN A 36 22.09 10.26 2.72
CA ASN A 36 23.16 10.45 1.73
C ASN A 36 23.73 9.12 1.19
N LEU A 37 23.83 8.08 2.00
CA LEU A 37 24.26 6.75 1.58
C LEU A 37 23.21 6.05 0.68
N LEU A 38 21.92 6.29 0.91
CA LEU A 38 20.84 5.65 0.18
C LEU A 38 20.43 6.42 -1.09
N LEU A 39 20.61 7.74 -1.11
CA LEU A 39 20.20 8.60 -2.22
C LEU A 39 20.73 8.15 -3.60
N PRO A 40 21.99 7.70 -3.76
CA PRO A 40 22.48 7.19 -5.04
C PRO A 40 21.72 5.98 -5.58
N LYS A 41 21.06 5.22 -4.70
CA LYS A 41 20.25 4.04 -5.09
C LYS A 41 18.78 4.39 -5.40
N ALA A 42 18.35 5.60 -5.09
CA ALA A 42 16.94 5.99 -5.18
C ALA A 42 16.38 5.83 -6.61
N GLN A 43 17.14 6.25 -7.63
CA GLN A 43 16.71 6.12 -9.03
C GLN A 43 16.46 4.66 -9.43
N LEU A 44 17.35 3.76 -9.05
CA LEU A 44 17.18 2.32 -9.31
C LEU A 44 15.92 1.79 -8.62
N TRP A 45 15.71 2.14 -7.37
CA TRP A 45 14.54 1.68 -6.61
C TRP A 45 13.22 2.24 -7.17
N PHE A 46 13.23 3.49 -7.64
CA PHE A 46 12.07 4.08 -8.29
C PHE A 46 11.75 3.39 -9.61
N SER A 47 12.77 3.06 -10.42
CA SER A 47 12.58 2.29 -11.65
C SER A 47 12.02 0.90 -11.38
N GLN A 48 12.50 0.20 -10.36
CA GLN A 48 11.99 -1.11 -10.00
C GLN A 48 10.54 -1.05 -9.50
N ARG A 49 10.20 -0.04 -8.67
CA ARG A 49 8.82 0.18 -8.22
C ARG A 49 7.87 0.49 -9.38
N HIS A 50 8.32 1.31 -10.31
CA HIS A 50 7.57 1.60 -11.54
C HIS A 50 7.32 0.33 -12.34
N HIS A 51 8.37 -0.46 -12.59
CA HIS A 51 8.26 -1.73 -13.32
C HIS A 51 7.28 -2.69 -12.65
N ASN A 52 7.44 -2.96 -11.34
CA ASN A 52 6.57 -3.85 -10.59
C ASN A 52 5.11 -3.36 -10.59
N GLY A 53 4.90 -2.04 -10.47
CA GLY A 53 3.57 -1.45 -10.53
C GLY A 53 2.91 -1.62 -11.90
N LEU A 54 3.65 -1.43 -12.99
CA LEU A 54 3.14 -1.69 -14.34
C LEU A 54 2.85 -3.17 -14.57
N ARG A 55 3.69 -4.07 -14.07
CA ARG A 55 3.43 -5.52 -14.13
C ARG A 55 2.12 -5.86 -13.41
N LEU A 56 1.91 -5.41 -12.18
CA LEU A 56 0.63 -5.61 -11.47
C LEU A 56 -0.55 -5.04 -12.24
N TYR A 57 -0.40 -3.84 -12.83
CA TYR A 57 -1.45 -3.27 -13.66
C TYR A 57 -1.84 -4.21 -14.80
N HIS A 58 -0.85 -4.75 -15.54
CA HIS A 58 -1.10 -5.65 -16.67
C HIS A 58 -1.69 -6.99 -16.24
N LEU A 59 -1.27 -7.52 -15.11
CA LEU A 59 -1.77 -8.78 -14.56
C LEU A 59 -3.23 -8.66 -14.07
N LEU A 60 -3.60 -7.49 -13.52
CA LEU A 60 -4.89 -7.30 -12.85
C LEU A 60 -5.95 -6.57 -13.71
N LYS A 61 -5.59 -5.89 -14.80
CA LYS A 61 -6.48 -5.01 -15.56
C LYS A 61 -7.74 -5.67 -16.16
N ASN A 62 -7.71 -6.98 -16.34
CA ASN A 62 -8.81 -7.72 -16.97
C ASN A 62 -9.78 -8.35 -15.95
N PHE A 63 -9.53 -8.21 -14.65
CA PHE A 63 -10.44 -8.74 -13.64
C PHE A 63 -11.64 -7.81 -13.43
N SER A 64 -12.83 -8.36 -13.46
CA SER A 64 -14.06 -7.65 -13.11
C SER A 64 -14.13 -7.37 -11.61
N GLY A 65 -14.80 -6.29 -11.21
CA GLY A 65 -14.93 -5.91 -9.79
C GLY A 65 -13.71 -5.24 -9.20
N LEU A 66 -12.69 -4.94 -10.02
CA LEU A 66 -11.52 -4.14 -9.65
C LEU A 66 -11.54 -2.77 -10.34
N ARG A 67 -11.07 -1.76 -9.61
CA ARG A 67 -10.67 -0.48 -10.21
C ARG A 67 -9.18 -0.25 -9.94
N LEU A 68 -8.42 -0.12 -11.00
CA LEU A 68 -6.99 0.16 -10.97
C LEU A 68 -6.71 1.65 -11.21
N PRO A 69 -5.50 2.13 -10.85
CA PRO A 69 -5.14 3.52 -11.12
C PRO A 69 -5.17 3.83 -12.62
N LEU A 70 -5.68 5.01 -12.97
CA LEU A 70 -5.65 5.50 -14.35
C LEU A 70 -4.23 5.89 -14.71
N LEU A 71 -3.63 5.15 -15.64
CA LEU A 71 -2.31 5.47 -16.19
C LEU A 71 -2.48 6.50 -17.30
N LYS A 72 -2.02 7.73 -17.07
CA LYS A 72 -2.06 8.80 -18.08
C LYS A 72 -0.86 8.71 -19.01
N PRO A 73 -0.99 9.04 -20.31
CA PRO A 73 0.15 9.20 -21.19
C PRO A 73 1.15 10.22 -20.63
N ASN A 74 2.42 10.01 -20.88
CA ASN A 74 3.52 10.91 -20.47
C ASN A 74 3.68 11.11 -18.95
N VAL A 75 3.12 10.22 -18.14
CA VAL A 75 3.34 10.20 -16.70
C VAL A 75 4.16 8.97 -16.33
N TYR A 76 5.21 9.16 -15.55
CA TYR A 76 6.03 8.09 -14.98
C TYR A 76 5.63 7.87 -13.52
N PRO A 77 4.67 6.98 -13.23
CA PRO A 77 4.22 6.75 -11.86
C PRO A 77 5.27 5.95 -11.08
N VAL A 78 5.78 6.52 -10.00
CA VAL A 78 6.57 5.78 -9.01
C VAL A 78 5.62 5.35 -7.90
N PHE A 79 5.24 4.10 -7.90
CA PHE A 79 4.33 3.56 -6.90
C PHE A 79 5.04 3.36 -5.56
N SER A 80 4.62 4.05 -4.49
CA SER A 80 5.03 3.68 -3.13
C SER A 80 4.43 2.33 -2.73
N ARG A 81 3.17 2.13 -3.09
CA ARG A 81 2.41 0.88 -3.09
C ARG A 81 1.45 0.90 -4.28
N PHE A 82 1.05 -0.26 -4.78
CA PHE A 82 0.11 -0.32 -5.90
C PHE A 82 -1.34 -0.36 -5.37
N PRO A 83 -2.17 0.67 -5.65
CA PRO A 83 -3.54 0.72 -5.14
C PRO A 83 -4.49 -0.09 -6.02
N VAL A 84 -5.39 -0.83 -5.39
CA VAL A 84 -6.50 -1.55 -6.02
C VAL A 84 -7.76 -1.26 -5.24
N LEU A 85 -8.84 -0.88 -5.91
CA LEU A 85 -10.16 -0.79 -5.30
C LEU A 85 -10.94 -2.07 -5.61
N ILE A 86 -11.47 -2.71 -4.59
CA ILE A 86 -12.27 -3.93 -4.68
C ILE A 86 -13.68 -3.60 -4.21
N GLU A 87 -14.66 -3.73 -5.10
CA GLU A 87 -16.03 -3.30 -4.83
C GLU A 87 -16.72 -4.15 -3.75
N ASP A 88 -16.48 -5.46 -3.77
CA ASP A 88 -17.01 -6.40 -2.79
C ASP A 88 -16.10 -6.49 -1.57
N GLN A 89 -16.58 -6.03 -0.42
CA GLN A 89 -15.83 -6.03 0.83
C GLN A 89 -15.54 -7.45 1.37
N GLN A 90 -16.39 -8.43 1.08
CA GLN A 90 -16.14 -9.81 1.48
C GLN A 90 -14.99 -10.40 0.66
N ARG A 91 -14.98 -10.16 -0.65
CA ARG A 91 -13.86 -10.53 -1.53
C ARG A 91 -12.57 -9.82 -1.12
N LEU A 92 -12.63 -8.51 -0.83
CA LEU A 92 -11.48 -7.76 -0.31
C LEU A 92 -10.89 -8.43 0.94
N SER A 93 -11.74 -8.81 1.88
CA SER A 93 -11.31 -9.44 3.14
C SER A 93 -10.66 -10.81 2.89
N ARG A 94 -11.21 -11.63 1.99
CA ARG A 94 -10.65 -12.92 1.61
C ARG A 94 -9.31 -12.77 0.88
N ILE A 95 -9.24 -11.89 -0.12
CA ILE A 95 -8.00 -11.59 -0.86
C ILE A 95 -6.91 -11.15 0.11
N LYS A 96 -7.23 -10.21 1.01
CA LYS A 96 -6.29 -9.73 2.02
C LYS A 96 -5.76 -10.86 2.91
N LEU A 97 -6.64 -11.72 3.39
CA LEU A 97 -6.25 -12.87 4.22
C LEU A 97 -5.33 -13.81 3.47
N ARG A 98 -5.66 -14.17 2.24
CA ARG A 98 -4.88 -15.08 1.41
C ARG A 98 -3.51 -14.52 1.03
N LEU A 99 -3.42 -13.23 0.70
CA LEU A 99 -2.15 -12.55 0.47
C LEU A 99 -1.24 -12.64 1.70
N LEU A 100 -1.78 -12.37 2.89
CA LEU A 100 -1.03 -12.46 4.14
C LEU A 100 -0.58 -13.91 4.44
N GLN A 101 -1.44 -14.91 4.18
CA GLN A 101 -1.08 -16.33 4.32
C GLN A 101 0.01 -16.75 3.34
N ALA A 102 0.02 -16.17 2.14
CA ALA A 102 1.07 -16.37 1.14
C ALA A 102 2.37 -15.59 1.43
N GLY A 103 2.44 -14.85 2.54
CA GLY A 103 3.60 -14.05 2.92
C GLY A 103 3.70 -12.71 2.16
N ILE A 104 2.66 -12.31 1.46
CA ILE A 104 2.60 -11.05 0.70
C ILE A 104 1.99 -9.95 1.58
N GLU A 105 2.77 -8.94 1.88
CA GLU A 105 2.31 -7.81 2.68
C GLU A 105 1.33 -6.93 1.89
N CYS A 106 0.11 -6.79 2.39
CA CYS A 106 -0.88 -5.87 1.85
C CYS A 106 -1.48 -5.00 2.96
N SER A 107 -2.03 -3.84 2.60
CA SER A 107 -2.56 -2.88 3.55
C SER A 107 -3.81 -2.20 3.02
N SER A 108 -4.75 -1.93 3.91
CA SER A 108 -5.91 -1.06 3.66
C SER A 108 -5.60 0.40 4.08
N PHE A 109 -4.33 0.79 4.19
CA PHE A 109 -3.87 2.06 4.77
C PHE A 109 -4.45 2.25 6.17
N TYR A 110 -5.08 3.40 6.41
CA TYR A 110 -5.62 3.78 7.71
C TYR A 110 -6.97 3.11 8.02
N GLY A 111 -7.66 2.52 7.03
CA GLY A 111 -8.97 1.89 7.19
C GLY A 111 -10.12 2.85 7.51
N GLN A 112 -9.81 4.12 7.79
CA GLN A 112 -10.77 5.17 8.09
C GLN A 112 -10.33 6.50 7.48
N PRO A 113 -11.26 7.37 7.05
CA PRO A 113 -10.95 8.72 6.60
C PRO A 113 -10.57 9.62 7.78
N LEU A 114 -9.79 10.68 7.53
CA LEU A 114 -9.23 11.54 8.57
C LEU A 114 -10.28 12.15 9.51
N HIS A 115 -11.42 12.57 8.98
CA HIS A 115 -12.51 13.15 9.79
C HIS A 115 -13.25 12.12 10.69
N HIS A 116 -12.95 10.83 10.55
CA HIS A 116 -13.38 9.79 11.50
C HIS A 116 -12.32 9.52 12.56
N MET A 117 -11.08 9.88 12.30
CA MET A 117 -9.95 9.65 13.22
C MET A 117 -9.73 10.84 14.16
N PHE A 118 -10.05 12.03 13.68
CA PHE A 118 -9.83 13.30 14.40
C PHE A 118 -11.13 14.10 14.43
N ASP A 119 -11.34 14.84 15.51
CA ASP A 119 -12.40 15.85 15.55
C ASP A 119 -11.97 17.08 14.74
N LEU A 120 -12.44 17.12 13.50
CA LEU A 120 -12.17 18.19 12.55
C LEU A 120 -13.42 19.06 12.30
N GLY A 121 -14.48 18.89 13.12
CA GLY A 121 -15.75 19.60 12.96
C GLY A 121 -16.61 19.13 11.78
N TYR A 122 -16.29 17.99 11.17
CA TYR A 122 -17.06 17.39 10.06
C TYR A 122 -17.96 16.24 10.55
N LYS A 123 -19.06 16.03 9.84
CA LYS A 123 -19.94 14.87 10.08
C LYS A 123 -19.34 13.61 9.49
N LYS A 124 -19.74 12.44 10.00
CA LYS A 124 -19.27 11.13 9.49
C LYS A 124 -19.65 10.87 8.03
N GLU A 125 -20.72 11.47 7.56
CA GLU A 125 -21.25 11.35 6.19
C GLU A 125 -20.51 12.25 5.19
N ASP A 126 -19.77 13.24 5.69
CA ASP A 126 -18.99 14.14 4.85
C ASP A 126 -17.90 13.35 4.11
N PHE A 127 -17.45 13.88 2.97
CA PHE A 127 -16.39 13.28 2.15
C PHE A 127 -16.66 11.82 1.73
N SER A 128 -17.80 11.57 1.10
CA SER A 128 -18.25 10.24 0.65
C SER A 128 -17.17 9.46 -0.12
N ASN A 129 -16.38 10.12 -0.98
CA ASN A 129 -15.28 9.49 -1.71
C ASN A 129 -14.16 8.99 -0.77
N ALA A 130 -13.81 9.74 0.27
CA ALA A 130 -12.82 9.31 1.25
C ALA A 130 -13.34 8.11 2.06
N CYS A 131 -14.61 8.13 2.43
CA CYS A 131 -15.29 7.01 3.10
C CYS A 131 -15.33 5.77 2.21
N TYR A 132 -15.60 5.94 0.92
CA TYR A 132 -15.58 4.84 -0.05
C TYR A 132 -14.17 4.24 -0.18
N LEU A 133 -13.16 5.08 -0.41
CA LEU A 133 -11.78 4.64 -0.53
C LEU A 133 -11.30 3.88 0.71
N ALA A 134 -11.61 4.38 1.91
CA ALA A 134 -11.20 3.74 3.15
C ALA A 134 -11.75 2.30 3.31
N ARG A 135 -12.90 2.00 2.72
CA ARG A 135 -13.54 0.68 2.80
C ARG A 135 -13.10 -0.29 1.70
N HIS A 136 -12.72 0.23 0.54
CA HIS A 136 -12.51 -0.57 -0.68
C HIS A 136 -11.06 -0.64 -1.13
N LEU A 137 -10.17 0.16 -0.54
CA LEU A 137 -8.77 0.24 -0.94
C LEU A 137 -7.95 -0.89 -0.33
N LEU A 138 -7.28 -1.62 -1.21
CA LEU A 138 -6.19 -2.51 -0.88
C LEU A 138 -4.92 -2.02 -1.58
N THR A 139 -3.79 -2.07 -0.92
CA THR A 139 -2.50 -1.73 -1.52
C THR A 139 -1.57 -2.91 -1.51
N LEU A 140 -0.94 -3.14 -2.66
CA LEU A 140 -0.03 -4.26 -2.91
C LEU A 140 1.42 -3.78 -2.88
N PRO A 141 2.37 -4.65 -2.51
CA PRO A 141 3.78 -4.30 -2.48
C PRO A 141 4.35 -4.20 -3.91
N VAL A 142 5.22 -3.22 -4.12
CA VAL A 142 5.95 -3.00 -5.37
C VAL A 142 7.42 -2.64 -5.13
N HIS A 143 7.90 -2.84 -3.89
CA HIS A 143 9.28 -2.53 -3.54
C HIS A 143 10.28 -3.41 -4.31
N PRO A 144 11.56 -3.05 -4.35
CA PRO A 144 12.57 -3.72 -5.17
C PRO A 144 12.76 -5.22 -4.90
N TRP A 145 12.36 -5.70 -3.74
CA TRP A 145 12.47 -7.13 -3.37
C TRP A 145 11.25 -7.97 -3.79
N VAL A 146 10.21 -7.35 -4.37
CA VAL A 146 9.11 -8.09 -5.01
C VAL A 146 9.62 -8.65 -6.32
N ASN A 147 9.57 -9.96 -6.47
CA ASN A 147 10.01 -10.67 -7.68
C ASN A 147 8.81 -11.11 -8.54
N GLU A 148 9.06 -11.65 -9.73
CA GLU A 148 8.01 -12.07 -10.67
C GLU A 148 7.12 -13.17 -10.06
N GLY A 149 7.68 -14.13 -9.32
CA GLY A 149 6.89 -15.17 -8.65
C GLY A 149 5.95 -14.63 -7.57
N ASP A 150 6.30 -13.51 -6.90
CA ASP A 150 5.39 -12.83 -5.98
C ASP A 150 4.24 -12.16 -6.75
N LEU A 151 4.53 -11.54 -7.90
CA LEU A 151 3.52 -10.90 -8.75
C LEU A 151 2.54 -11.92 -9.35
N GLU A 152 3.04 -13.07 -9.82
CA GLU A 152 2.21 -14.18 -10.31
C GLU A 152 1.33 -14.74 -9.19
N ARG A 153 1.87 -14.95 -8.00
CA ARG A 153 1.10 -15.40 -6.82
C ARG A 153 0.00 -14.41 -6.43
N ILE A 154 0.26 -13.11 -6.54
CA ILE A 154 -0.78 -12.09 -6.37
C ILE A 154 -1.88 -12.29 -7.40
N GLN A 155 -1.53 -12.43 -8.68
CA GLN A 155 -2.50 -12.67 -9.76
C GLN A 155 -3.35 -13.91 -9.50
N ASP A 156 -2.74 -15.03 -9.12
CA ASP A 156 -3.45 -16.30 -8.86
C ASP A 156 -4.49 -16.13 -7.73
N ILE A 157 -4.12 -15.46 -6.63
CA ILE A 157 -5.04 -15.19 -5.53
C ILE A 157 -6.22 -14.34 -6.00
N PHE A 158 -5.97 -13.31 -6.80
CA PHE A 158 -7.05 -12.49 -7.36
C PHE A 158 -7.92 -13.29 -8.33
N TYR A 159 -7.34 -14.14 -9.16
CA TYR A 159 -8.07 -15.00 -10.09
C TYR A 159 -9.03 -15.94 -9.36
N GLU A 160 -8.57 -16.62 -8.32
CA GLU A 160 -9.39 -17.55 -7.55
C GLU A 160 -10.54 -16.87 -6.78
N GLU A 161 -10.35 -15.64 -6.32
CA GLU A 161 -11.35 -14.91 -5.54
C GLU A 161 -12.34 -14.08 -6.38
N LEU A 162 -12.00 -13.76 -7.63
CA LEU A 162 -12.81 -12.90 -8.50
C LEU A 162 -13.50 -13.67 -9.65
N ARG A 163 -13.21 -14.94 -9.76
CA ARG A 163 -13.82 -15.84 -10.74
C ARG A 163 -15.31 -16.08 -10.51
#